data_95b8392e310fc17014ecfc3b913fe09c
#
_entry.id   95b8392e310fc17014ecfc3b913fe09c
#
_cell.length_a   1.000
_cell.length_b   1.000
_cell.length_c   1.000
_cell.angle_alpha   90.00
_cell.angle_beta   90.00
_cell.angle_gamma   90.00
#
_symmetry.space_group_name_H-M   'P 1'
#
loop_
_entity.id
_entity.type
_entity.pdbx_description
1 polymer ?
#
loop_
_entity_poly.entity_id
_entity_poly.type
_entity_poly.pdbx_seq_one_letter_code
_entity_poly.pdbx_strand_id
1 'polypeptide(L)' 'MADDNLEILMNARAALARKRLTLAQTIATDESIPDAAIKGLIELQQAVEVIDLAIDELEEAQLEEALEDDDE' A
#
# COMPACT_ATOMS: atom_id res chain seq x y z
N MET A 1 5.56 5.80 18.92
CA MET A 1 4.23 6.29 18.75
C MET A 1 3.54 5.57 17.62
N ALA A 2 2.26 5.29 17.84
CA ALA A 2 1.49 4.55 16.84
C ALA A 2 1.40 5.32 15.52
N ASP A 3 1.38 6.64 15.60
CA ASP A 3 1.24 7.47 14.42
C ASP A 3 2.43 7.32 13.46
N ASP A 4 3.62 7.08 14.02
CA ASP A 4 4.80 6.91 13.17
C ASP A 4 4.68 5.67 12.30
N ASN A 5 4.14 4.58 12.85
CA ASN A 5 3.97 3.36 12.07
C ASN A 5 2.95 3.54 10.95
N LEU A 6 1.86 4.24 11.24
CA LEU A 6 0.86 4.51 10.23
C LEU A 6 1.44 5.38 9.12
N GLU A 7 2.20 6.38 9.49
CA GLU A 7 2.82 7.26 8.50
C GLU A 7 3.80 6.49 7.61
N ILE A 8 4.59 5.59 8.20
CA ILE A 8 5.50 4.78 7.42
C ILE A 8 4.76 3.93 6.41
N LEU A 9 3.66 3.31 6.85
CA LEU A 9 2.87 2.46 5.95
C LEU A 9 2.25 3.28 4.83
N MET A 10 1.73 4.45 5.15
CA MET A 10 1.13 5.30 4.13
C MET A 10 2.16 5.80 3.13
N ASN A 11 3.35 6.12 3.60
CA ASN A 11 4.42 6.54 2.70
C ASN A 11 4.87 5.40 1.80
N ALA A 12 4.94 4.19 2.34
CA ALA A 12 5.28 3.01 1.54
C ALA A 12 4.23 2.77 0.47
N ARG A 13 2.96 2.89 0.83
CA ARG A 13 1.87 2.71 -0.12
C ARG A 13 1.97 3.72 -1.25
N ALA A 14 2.24 4.97 -0.92
CA ALA A 14 2.36 6.01 -1.93
C ALA A 14 3.52 5.73 -2.88
N ALA A 15 4.64 5.25 -2.35
CA ALA A 15 5.78 4.92 -3.18
C ALA A 15 5.46 3.77 -4.13
N LEU A 16 4.78 2.75 -3.62
CA LEU A 16 4.37 1.62 -4.46
C LEU A 16 3.38 2.05 -5.54
N ALA A 17 2.46 2.94 -5.19
CA ALA A 17 1.49 3.44 -6.16
C ALA A 17 2.17 4.22 -7.28
N ARG A 18 3.19 5.00 -6.93
CA ARG A 18 3.95 5.73 -7.96
C ARG A 18 4.66 4.77 -8.91
N LYS A 19 5.26 3.73 -8.36
CA LYS A 19 5.95 2.75 -9.21
C LYS A 19 4.97 1.98 -10.07
N ARG A 20 3.79 1.68 -9.52
CA ARG A 20 2.73 1.02 -10.28
C ARG A 20 2.33 1.86 -11.49
N LEU A 21 2.18 3.17 -11.29
CA LEU A 21 1.83 4.05 -12.39
C LEU A 21 2.92 4.08 -13.44
N THR A 22 4.19 4.11 -13.02
CA THR A 22 5.30 4.11 -13.96
C THR A 22 5.29 2.85 -14.83
N LEU A 23 5.05 1.69 -14.22
CA LEU A 23 4.97 0.45 -14.98
C LEU A 23 3.78 0.45 -15.92
N ALA A 24 2.66 0.97 -15.47
CA ALA A 24 1.48 1.07 -16.33
C ALA A 24 1.75 1.97 -17.53
N GLN A 25 2.48 3.06 -17.33
CA GLN A 25 2.85 3.94 -18.43
C GLN A 25 3.76 3.23 -19.42
N THR A 26 4.70 2.44 -18.92
CA THR A 26 5.57 1.65 -19.79
C THR A 26 4.76 0.70 -20.65
N ILE A 27 3.79 0.01 -20.04
CA ILE A 27 2.94 -0.92 -20.77
C ILE A 27 2.13 -0.19 -21.82
N ALA A 28 1.61 0.98 -21.46
CA ALA A 28 0.74 1.73 -22.38
C ALA A 28 1.48 2.29 -23.58
N THR A 29 2.78 2.55 -23.43
CA THR A 29 3.54 3.22 -24.50
C THR A 29 4.37 2.26 -25.35
N ASP A 30 4.59 1.03 -24.91
CA ASP A 30 5.39 0.07 -25.65
C ASP A 30 4.53 -0.70 -26.62
N GLU A 31 5.08 -0.90 -27.83
CA GLU A 31 4.39 -1.71 -28.83
C GLU A 31 4.33 -3.18 -28.43
N SER A 32 5.41 -3.66 -27.83
CA SER A 32 5.41 -5.03 -27.31
C SER A 32 5.59 -4.95 -25.81
N ILE A 33 4.61 -5.49 -25.09
CA ILE A 33 4.58 -5.40 -23.64
C ILE A 33 5.56 -6.41 -23.05
N PRO A 34 6.57 -5.96 -22.29
CA PRO A 34 7.51 -6.90 -21.68
C PRO A 34 6.82 -7.73 -20.59
N ASP A 35 7.11 -9.01 -20.59
CA ASP A 35 6.57 -9.89 -19.54
C ASP A 35 6.99 -9.41 -18.16
N ALA A 36 8.21 -8.89 -18.06
CA ALA A 36 8.70 -8.39 -16.76
C ALA A 36 7.86 -7.24 -16.23
N ALA A 37 7.37 -6.38 -17.13
CA ALA A 37 6.53 -5.26 -16.70
C ALA A 37 5.19 -5.76 -16.17
N ILE A 38 4.60 -6.75 -16.83
CA ILE A 38 3.34 -7.32 -16.37
C ILE A 38 3.52 -7.97 -15.01
N LYS A 39 4.58 -8.76 -14.87
CA LYS A 39 4.85 -9.44 -13.62
C LYS A 39 5.11 -8.45 -12.51
N GLY A 40 5.88 -7.41 -12.80
CA GLY A 40 6.16 -6.36 -11.81
C GLY A 40 4.91 -5.65 -11.36
N LEU A 41 3.98 -5.40 -12.30
CA LEU A 41 2.73 -4.74 -11.96
C LEU A 41 1.89 -5.61 -11.01
N ILE A 42 1.84 -6.90 -11.28
CA ILE A 42 1.11 -7.83 -10.42
C ILE A 42 1.74 -7.86 -9.03
N GLU A 43 3.07 -7.94 -8.96
CA GLU A 43 3.76 -7.96 -7.69
C GLU A 43 3.55 -6.68 -6.90
N LEU A 44 3.54 -5.54 -7.59
CA LEU A 44 3.28 -4.27 -6.93
C LEU A 44 1.87 -4.22 -6.38
N GLN A 45 0.90 -4.72 -7.13
CA GLN A 45 -0.46 -4.74 -6.64
C GLN A 45 -0.59 -5.60 -5.40
N GLN A 46 0.07 -6.75 -5.39
CA GLN A 46 0.07 -7.60 -4.20
C GLN A 46 0.71 -6.88 -3.01
N ALA A 47 1.79 -6.16 -3.25
CA ALA A 47 2.44 -5.40 -2.18
C ALA A 47 1.52 -4.30 -1.65
N VAL A 48 0.80 -3.61 -2.53
CA VAL A 48 -0.14 -2.60 -2.11
C VAL A 48 -1.24 -3.20 -1.24
N GLU A 49 -1.74 -4.37 -1.63
CA GLU A 49 -2.79 -5.03 -0.86
C GLU A 49 -2.29 -5.41 0.53
N VAL A 50 -1.06 -5.89 0.63
CA VAL A 50 -0.49 -6.23 1.93
C VAL A 50 -0.37 -4.99 2.80
N ILE A 51 0.10 -3.89 2.22
CA ILE A 51 0.24 -2.64 2.95
C ILE A 51 -1.12 -2.10 3.38
N ASP A 52 -2.12 -2.17 2.50
CA ASP A 52 -3.47 -1.73 2.85
C ASP A 52 -4.02 -2.53 4.02
N LEU A 53 -3.79 -3.84 4.02
CA LEU A 53 -4.23 -4.67 5.12
C LEU A 53 -3.53 -4.27 6.42
N ALA A 54 -2.24 -4.00 6.34
CA ALA A 54 -1.49 -3.58 7.53
C ALA A 54 -2.01 -2.25 8.07
N ILE A 55 -2.37 -1.33 7.17
CA ILE A 55 -2.94 -0.05 7.59
C ILE A 55 -4.28 -0.28 8.28
N ASP A 56 -5.12 -1.13 7.71
CA ASP A 56 -6.42 -1.42 8.31
C ASP A 56 -6.26 -2.01 9.71
N GLU A 57 -5.32 -2.94 9.86
CA GLU A 57 -5.10 -3.56 11.16
C GLU A 57 -4.62 -2.55 12.19
N LEU A 58 -3.74 -1.65 11.76
CA LEU A 58 -3.23 -0.64 12.68
C LEU A 58 -4.33 0.34 13.10
N GLU A 59 -5.18 0.73 12.15
CA GLU A 59 -6.28 1.63 12.45
C GLU A 59 -7.30 0.96 13.38
N GLU A 60 -7.55 -0.33 13.19
CA GLU A 60 -8.43 -1.06 14.08
C GLU A 60 -7.87 -1.11 15.50
N ALA A 61 -6.58 -1.33 15.62
CA ALA A 61 -5.95 -1.36 16.94
C ALA A 61 -6.06 -0.01 17.63
N GLN A 62 -5.89 1.07 16.89
CA GLN A 62 -6.02 2.40 17.47
C GLN A 62 -7.45 2.68 17.89
N LEU A 63 -8.41 2.23 17.10
CA LEU A 63 -9.82 2.40 17.43
C LEU A 63 -10.18 1.64 18.68
N GLU A 64 -9.68 0.41 18.80
CA GLU A 64 -9.96 -0.38 19.99
C GLU A 64 -9.41 0.27 21.25
N GLU A 65 -8.22 0.86 21.15
CA GLU A 65 -7.66 1.58 22.28
C GLU A 65 -8.54 2.75 22.69
N ALA A 66 -9.04 3.48 21.69
CA ALA A 66 -9.92 4.62 21.99
C ALA A 66 -11.21 4.17 22.64
N LEU A 67 -11.76 3.05 22.19
CA LEU A 67 -12.98 2.53 22.79
C LEU A 67 -12.77 2.07 24.23
N GLU A 68 -11.62 1.47 24.50
CA GLU A 68 -11.31 1.04 25.87
C GLU A 68 -11.20 2.24 26.79
N ASP A 69 -10.60 3.31 26.32
CA ASP A 69 -10.49 4.53 27.11
C ASP A 69 -11.88 5.08 27.45
N ASP A 70 -12.79 4.97 26.52
CA ASP A 70 -14.13 5.48 26.71
C ASP A 70 -14.91 4.66 27.74
N ASP A 71 -14.49 3.46 27.98
CA ASP A 71 -15.23 2.54 28.82
C ASP A 71 -15.19 2.91 30.29
N GLU A 72 -14.48 3.94 30.59
CA GLU A 72 -14.45 4.44 31.96
C GLU A 72 -15.81 4.98 32.39
#